data_4702cddfd98f56123399b2d607d18da9
#
_entry.id   4702cddfd98f56123399b2d607d18da9
#
_cell.length_a   1.000
_cell.length_b   1.000
_cell.length_c   1.000
_cell.angle_alpha   90.00
_cell.angle_beta   90.00
_cell.angle_gamma   90.00
#
_symmetry.space_group_name_H-M   'P 1'
#
loop_
_entity.id
_entity.type
_entity.pdbx_description
1 polymer ?
#
loop_
_entity_poly.entity_id
_entity_poly.type
_entity_poly.pdbx_seq_one_letter_code
_entity_poly.pdbx_strand_id
1 'polypeptide(L)'
;MTLALSLALWSKPATADDAASTYKAKCSACHGADGKGETAMGKKFGLRDLASPEVQKLSDDELDSTIADGKDKMPSYKKSLKPEQVKELVVYIRSLAKK
;
A
#
# COMPACT_ATOMS: atom_id res chain seq x y z
N MET A 1 -47.85 -8.67 7.85
CA MET A 1 -46.53 -8.95 8.43
C MET A 1 -45.45 -8.46 7.49
N THR A 2 -44.96 -7.29 7.75
CA THR A 2 -43.87 -6.71 6.99
C THR A 2 -42.55 -7.20 7.59
N LEU A 3 -41.86 -8.06 6.86
CA LEU A 3 -40.45 -8.39 7.13
C LEU A 3 -39.62 -7.15 6.80
N ALA A 4 -39.19 -6.45 7.84
CA ALA A 4 -38.19 -5.42 7.67
C ALA A 4 -36.88 -6.12 7.37
N LEU A 5 -36.51 -6.16 6.10
CA LEU A 5 -35.16 -6.46 5.70
C LEU A 5 -34.29 -5.27 6.12
N SER A 6 -33.66 -5.37 7.26
CA SER A 6 -32.61 -4.44 7.59
C SER A 6 -31.41 -4.80 6.71
N LEU A 7 -31.26 -4.05 5.65
CA LEU A 7 -30.03 -4.02 4.88
C LEU A 7 -28.95 -3.40 5.77
N ALA A 8 -28.25 -4.25 6.50
CA ALA A 8 -27.02 -3.83 7.11
C ALA A 8 -26.05 -3.48 5.99
N LEU A 9 -25.81 -2.19 5.81
CA LEU A 9 -24.74 -1.70 4.98
C LEU A 9 -23.43 -2.10 5.64
N TRP A 10 -22.92 -3.26 5.26
CA TRP A 10 -21.60 -3.69 5.65
C TRP A 10 -20.60 -2.93 4.75
N SER A 11 -20.00 -1.88 5.30
CA SER A 11 -18.77 -1.40 4.69
C SER A 11 -17.74 -2.49 4.90
N LYS A 12 -17.33 -3.13 3.81
CA LYS A 12 -16.28 -4.13 3.86
C LYS A 12 -15.01 -3.47 4.40
N PRO A 13 -14.37 -4.03 5.43
CA PRO A 13 -13.03 -3.59 5.79
C PRO A 13 -12.11 -3.75 4.57
N ALA A 14 -11.16 -2.85 4.41
CA ALA A 14 -10.17 -2.94 3.35
C ALA A 14 -9.48 -4.31 3.45
N THR A 15 -9.50 -5.08 2.35
CA THR A 15 -8.93 -6.43 2.31
C THR A 15 -7.57 -6.39 1.62
N ALA A 16 -6.82 -7.48 1.71
CA ALA A 16 -5.55 -7.64 0.99
C ALA A 16 -5.74 -7.47 -0.52
N ASP A 17 -6.91 -7.86 -1.07
CA ASP A 17 -7.24 -7.69 -2.48
C ASP A 17 -7.38 -6.20 -2.84
N ASP A 18 -8.02 -5.42 -1.97
CA ASP A 18 -8.15 -3.98 -2.15
C ASP A 18 -6.78 -3.29 -2.07
N ALA A 19 -5.92 -3.74 -1.16
CA ALA A 19 -4.56 -3.23 -1.05
C ALA A 19 -3.75 -3.55 -2.30
N ALA A 20 -3.87 -4.75 -2.85
CA ALA A 20 -3.21 -5.14 -4.09
C ALA A 20 -3.65 -4.26 -5.26
N SER A 21 -4.95 -3.97 -5.36
CA SER A 21 -5.50 -3.09 -6.39
C SER A 21 -5.00 -1.65 -6.22
N THR A 22 -4.98 -1.15 -5.01
CA THR A 22 -4.47 0.19 -4.70
C THR A 22 -2.99 0.29 -5.03
N TYR A 23 -2.21 -0.71 -4.64
CA TYR A 23 -0.79 -0.79 -4.95
C TYR A 23 -0.56 -0.77 -6.46
N LYS A 24 -1.28 -1.59 -7.20
CA LYS A 24 -1.18 -1.65 -8.66
C LYS A 24 -1.46 -0.29 -9.30
N ALA A 25 -2.49 0.39 -8.83
CA ALA A 25 -2.93 1.66 -9.42
C ALA A 25 -2.00 2.83 -9.07
N LYS A 26 -1.44 2.86 -7.85
CA LYS A 26 -0.76 4.05 -7.33
C LYS A 26 0.74 3.87 -7.06
N CYS A 27 1.19 2.66 -6.87
CA CYS A 27 2.56 2.39 -6.42
C CYS A 27 3.40 1.67 -7.47
N SER A 28 2.80 0.81 -8.28
CA SER A 28 3.54 -0.07 -9.18
C SER A 28 4.27 0.65 -10.31
N ALA A 29 3.83 1.85 -10.69
CA ALA A 29 4.52 2.61 -11.74
C ALA A 29 5.98 2.90 -11.39
N CYS A 30 6.28 3.07 -10.10
CA CYS A 30 7.64 3.30 -9.62
C CYS A 30 8.21 2.03 -8.97
N HIS A 31 7.48 1.43 -8.03
CA HIS A 31 7.97 0.28 -7.26
C HIS A 31 7.92 -1.04 -8.00
N GLY A 32 7.19 -1.12 -9.12
CA GLY A 32 7.01 -2.36 -9.88
C GLY A 32 5.88 -3.22 -9.29
N ALA A 33 5.32 -4.09 -10.11
CA ALA A 33 4.25 -4.99 -9.69
C ALA A 33 4.72 -5.95 -8.58
N ASP A 34 6.01 -6.29 -8.58
CA ASP A 34 6.64 -7.18 -7.59
C ASP A 34 7.31 -6.43 -6.43
N GLY A 35 7.29 -5.10 -6.44
CA GLY A 35 7.90 -4.27 -5.42
C GLY A 35 9.40 -4.13 -5.49
N LYS A 36 10.05 -4.66 -6.53
CA LYS A 36 11.52 -4.66 -6.64
C LYS A 36 12.13 -3.34 -7.11
N GLY A 37 11.29 -2.39 -7.55
CA GLY A 37 11.79 -1.10 -8.04
C GLY A 37 12.54 -1.19 -9.36
N GLU A 38 12.31 -2.23 -10.15
CA GLU A 38 13.00 -2.47 -11.44
C GLU A 38 12.30 -1.79 -12.62
N THR A 39 11.53 -0.75 -12.36
CA THR A 39 10.93 0.09 -13.40
C THR A 39 11.90 1.18 -13.82
N ALA A 40 11.59 1.86 -14.94
CA ALA A 40 12.41 3.00 -15.38
C ALA A 40 12.51 4.07 -14.29
N MET A 41 11.39 4.40 -13.65
CA MET A 41 11.36 5.38 -12.55
C MET A 41 12.07 4.84 -11.30
N GLY A 42 11.89 3.55 -11.00
CA GLY A 42 12.55 2.93 -9.86
C GLY A 42 14.07 2.95 -9.98
N LYS A 43 14.58 2.67 -11.15
CA LYS A 43 16.03 2.73 -11.43
C LYS A 43 16.54 4.16 -11.37
N LYS A 44 15.79 5.11 -11.94
CA LYS A 44 16.15 6.52 -11.94
C LYS A 44 16.28 7.09 -10.54
N PHE A 45 15.36 6.73 -9.65
CA PHE A 45 15.33 7.25 -8.28
C PHE A 45 16.01 6.32 -7.26
N GLY A 46 16.55 5.19 -7.67
CA GLY A 46 17.23 4.26 -6.78
C GLY A 46 16.31 3.63 -5.75
N LEU A 47 15.10 3.23 -6.16
CA LEU A 47 14.12 2.64 -5.25
C LEU A 47 14.60 1.29 -4.74
N ARG A 48 14.35 1.05 -3.45
CA ARG A 48 14.69 -0.22 -2.81
C ARG A 48 13.66 -1.28 -3.15
N ASP A 49 14.11 -2.55 -3.11
CA ASP A 49 13.20 -3.69 -3.14
C ASP A 49 12.38 -3.69 -1.84
N LEU A 50 11.06 -3.60 -1.97
CA LEU A 50 10.16 -3.55 -0.80
C LEU A 50 10.22 -4.84 0.04
N ALA A 51 10.62 -5.96 -0.57
CA ALA A 51 10.80 -7.23 0.14
C ALA A 51 12.14 -7.32 0.88
N SER A 52 13.04 -6.36 0.66
CA SER A 52 14.39 -6.40 1.23
C SER A 52 14.40 -6.28 2.76
N PRO A 53 15.42 -6.85 3.43
CA PRO A 53 15.56 -6.66 4.88
C PRO A 53 15.63 -5.18 5.29
N GLU A 54 16.21 -4.33 4.45
CA GLU A 54 16.31 -2.89 4.74
C GLU A 54 14.94 -2.24 4.89
N VAL A 55 13.99 -2.61 4.04
CA VAL A 55 12.63 -2.09 4.11
C VAL A 55 11.85 -2.82 5.21
N GLN A 56 12.00 -4.13 5.30
CA GLN A 56 11.21 -4.94 6.23
C GLN A 56 11.57 -4.71 7.71
N LYS A 57 12.75 -4.18 8.00
CA LYS A 57 13.13 -3.80 9.38
C LYS A 57 12.50 -2.50 9.84
N LEU A 58 11.96 -1.69 8.93
CA LEU A 58 11.26 -0.47 9.28
C LEU A 58 9.98 -0.80 10.03
N SER A 59 9.61 0.05 10.99
CA SER A 59 8.37 -0.14 11.74
C SER A 59 7.15 0.11 10.84
N ASP A 60 6.01 -0.42 11.24
CA ASP A 60 4.75 -0.16 10.54
C ASP A 60 4.45 1.33 10.50
N ASP A 61 4.74 2.06 11.58
CA ASP A 61 4.56 3.51 11.63
C ASP A 61 5.47 4.24 10.64
N GLU A 62 6.71 3.82 10.49
CA GLU A 62 7.62 4.39 9.51
C GLU A 62 7.17 4.16 8.08
N LEU A 63 6.69 2.95 7.77
CA LEU A 63 6.13 2.63 6.46
C LEU A 63 4.86 3.43 6.19
N ASP A 64 3.98 3.50 7.18
CA ASP A 64 2.73 4.26 7.13
C ASP A 64 3.03 5.75 6.85
N SER A 65 3.90 6.35 7.63
CA SER A 65 4.29 7.77 7.46
C SER A 65 4.91 8.04 6.10
N THR A 66 5.73 7.13 5.60
CA THR A 66 6.35 7.27 4.28
C THR A 66 5.30 7.30 3.18
N ILE A 67 4.29 6.45 3.28
CA ILE A 67 3.20 6.42 2.30
C ILE A 67 2.31 7.65 2.43
N ALA A 68 1.90 7.97 3.66
CA ALA A 68 0.97 9.07 3.91
C ALA A 68 1.58 10.42 3.61
N ASP A 69 2.78 10.67 4.11
CA ASP A 69 3.43 11.98 4.04
C ASP A 69 4.38 12.13 2.85
N GLY A 70 4.80 11.02 2.26
CA GLY A 70 5.82 11.02 1.22
C GLY A 70 7.23 11.12 1.79
N LYS A 71 8.22 10.88 0.95
CA LYS A 71 9.63 11.01 1.30
C LYS A 71 10.45 11.12 0.04
N ASP A 72 11.33 12.12 -0.03
CA ASP A 72 12.20 12.34 -1.18
C ASP A 72 11.38 12.46 -2.48
N LYS A 73 11.56 11.55 -3.42
CA LYS A 73 10.83 11.54 -4.70
C LYS A 73 9.47 10.84 -4.61
N MET A 74 9.18 10.19 -3.50
CA MET A 74 7.89 9.56 -3.29
C MET A 74 6.85 10.60 -2.87
N PRO A 75 5.75 10.77 -3.63
CA PRO A 75 4.74 11.74 -3.28
C PRO A 75 3.93 11.33 -2.05
N SER A 76 3.28 12.30 -1.44
CA SER A 76 2.34 12.07 -0.35
C SER A 76 1.01 11.53 -0.88
N TYR A 77 0.46 10.52 -0.22
CA TYR A 77 -0.85 9.95 -0.56
C TYR A 77 -1.94 10.27 0.47
N LYS A 78 -1.62 11.06 1.45
CA LYS A 78 -2.51 11.45 2.56
C LYS A 78 -3.85 12.01 2.09
N LYS A 79 -3.87 12.75 0.98
CA LYS A 79 -5.09 13.35 0.44
C LYS A 79 -5.87 12.41 -0.47
N SER A 80 -5.25 11.39 -1.02
CA SER A 80 -5.86 10.48 -1.99
C SER A 80 -6.20 9.12 -1.39
N LEU A 81 -5.63 8.77 -0.25
CA LEU A 81 -5.88 7.50 0.44
C LEU A 81 -6.38 7.75 1.85
N LYS A 82 -7.35 6.95 2.27
CA LYS A 82 -7.82 6.95 3.65
C LYS A 82 -6.78 6.29 4.56
N PRO A 83 -6.74 6.62 5.86
CA PRO A 83 -5.80 5.99 6.80
C PRO A 83 -5.84 4.47 6.78
N GLU A 84 -7.02 3.87 6.65
CA GLU A 84 -7.18 2.41 6.57
C GLU A 84 -6.52 1.83 5.33
N GLN A 85 -6.60 2.55 4.21
CA GLN A 85 -5.97 2.12 2.95
C GLN A 85 -4.44 2.15 3.07
N VAL A 86 -3.89 3.15 3.75
CA VAL A 86 -2.46 3.23 4.01
C VAL A 86 -2.01 2.05 4.86
N LYS A 87 -2.74 1.73 5.93
CA LYS A 87 -2.45 0.56 6.78
C LYS A 87 -2.49 -0.75 6.00
N GLU A 88 -3.45 -0.89 5.11
CA GLU A 88 -3.56 -2.08 4.26
C GLU A 88 -2.39 -2.19 3.27
N LEU A 89 -1.88 -1.06 2.79
CA LEU A 89 -0.68 -1.04 1.96
C LEU A 89 0.55 -1.50 2.75
N VAL A 90 0.66 -1.12 4.02
CA VAL A 90 1.74 -1.61 4.88
C VAL A 90 1.67 -3.14 5.01
N VAL A 91 0.49 -3.69 5.22
CA VAL A 91 0.28 -5.15 5.27
C VAL A 91 0.68 -5.79 3.93
N TYR A 92 0.31 -5.17 2.83
CA TYR A 92 0.68 -5.64 1.49
C TYR A 92 2.20 -5.68 1.30
N ILE A 93 2.90 -4.61 1.71
CA ILE A 93 4.36 -4.55 1.64
C ILE A 93 4.99 -5.67 2.47
N ARG A 94 4.46 -5.95 3.68
CA ARG A 94 4.92 -7.08 4.48
C ARG A 94 4.73 -8.41 3.77
N SER A 95 3.65 -8.55 3.03
CA SER A 95 3.37 -9.79 2.28
C SER A 95 4.38 -10.05 1.18
N LEU A 96 5.01 -9.02 0.63
CA LEU A 96 6.02 -9.18 -0.42
C LEU A 96 7.26 -9.92 0.06
N ALA A 97 7.60 -9.81 1.32
CA ALA A 97 8.74 -10.51 1.92
C ALA A 97 8.53 -12.02 2.05
N LYS A 98 7.29 -12.48 1.92
CA LYS A 98 6.92 -13.90 2.10
C LYS A 98 6.87 -14.67 0.79
N LYS A 99 7.16 -14.03 -0.31
CA LYS A 99 7.13 -14.68 -1.64
C LYS A 99 8.48 -15.23 -2.03
#